data_b6e5c64493d348293a71f8d81bbcd3ce
#
_entry.id   b6e5c64493d348293a71f8d81bbcd3ce
#
_cell.length_a   1.000
_cell.length_b   1.000
_cell.length_c   1.000
_cell.angle_alpha   90.00
_cell.angle_beta   90.00
_cell.angle_gamma   90.00
#
_symmetry.space_group_name_H-M   'P 1'
#
loop_
_entity.id
_entity.type
_entity.pdbx_description
1 polymer ?
#
loop_
_entity_poly.entity_id
_entity_poly.type
_entity_poly.pdbx_seq_one_letter_code
_entity_poly.pdbx_strand_id
1 'polypeptide(L)'
;MRFFVAVCFQRISNRELTEKGLTMFKNALYYQEEKESYKAKVLSCLPLCGKEKEAWEKRVGKSFPALFLLRLSEEPFYPEGGGQAPDKGTIDGAELLFAENVEDEYIVHLLAKEIPEGTEVLCKVDYAYRRRQSENHSGEHIFAGLINRRFGYSNVGFHMELLGDNPHVTVDFNGELSEELLSELESAVNAVIRRNLPVEEKYVEEQESKEQEFKEQEFKEQESGGSNSEKSSEKLTGEELPIGSIEQEKKTIEFRQKKALSGAIRVVSIPGVDSCACCGTHVKRTGEIGLFKVLSFEKHRGGTRVFLLSGELAFLDMQKKEKVLLELSRKLSTDYQSLSERVDKLKEQTEEERGRRIALSLQAVELLGNRYKKELFIQKRAVFTGKPFLGEALEYYGNKNLAVFHFPDFEMILLNKACESLKSYVDTDFFCFSRRGEQEWQFAGAGQAGFLERFKKWKEEWRFSGGGKEEMLQGRFLGTKEELKEWIDSAR
;
A
#
# COMPACT_ATOMS: atom_id res chain seq x y z
N MET A 1 -1.01 2.82 28.82
CA MET A 1 0.44 2.55 28.78
C MET A 1 1.28 3.71 29.31
N ARG A 2 0.99 4.96 28.96
CA ARG A 2 1.63 6.15 29.59
C ARG A 2 1.56 6.18 31.14
N PHE A 3 0.52 5.61 31.73
CA PHE A 3 0.35 5.51 33.19
C PHE A 3 1.35 4.56 33.91
N PHE A 4 1.92 3.56 33.20
CA PHE A 4 2.82 2.57 33.82
C PHE A 4 4.26 3.05 33.93
N VAL A 5 4.75 3.86 32.99
CA VAL A 5 6.12 4.40 33.05
C VAL A 5 6.25 5.45 34.17
N ALA A 6 5.20 6.25 34.39
CA ALA A 6 5.15 7.21 35.48
C ALA A 6 5.21 6.55 36.86
N VAL A 7 4.66 5.36 37.05
CA VAL A 7 4.64 4.64 38.34
C VAL A 7 6.04 4.17 38.78
N CYS A 8 6.90 3.76 37.84
CA CYS A 8 8.28 3.36 38.16
C CYS A 8 9.16 4.52 38.63
N PHE A 9 8.93 5.73 38.13
CA PHE A 9 9.70 6.91 38.46
C PHE A 9 9.13 7.71 39.64
N GLN A 10 7.89 7.53 40.04
CA GLN A 10 7.30 8.19 41.27
C GLN A 10 8.03 7.87 42.58
N ARG A 11 8.98 6.93 42.60
CA ARG A 11 9.83 6.67 43.78
C ARG A 11 11.04 7.61 43.94
N ILE A 12 11.29 8.52 42.98
CA ILE A 12 12.37 9.47 43.03
C ILE A 12 11.79 10.88 43.23
N SER A 13 11.71 11.28 44.48
CA SER A 13 11.44 12.63 45.10
C SER A 13 10.85 13.75 44.25
N ASN A 14 9.57 14.04 44.49
CA ASN A 14 8.79 15.22 44.13
C ASN A 14 9.30 16.54 44.76
N ARG A 15 10.40 17.12 44.38
CA ARG A 15 10.68 18.46 45.00
C ARG A 15 11.32 19.56 44.15
N GLU A 16 11.66 19.34 42.87
CA GLU A 16 12.28 20.42 42.07
C GLU A 16 11.88 20.47 40.59
N LEU A 17 10.76 19.87 40.19
CA LEU A 17 10.52 19.53 38.78
C LEU A 17 9.53 20.42 37.98
N THR A 18 8.75 21.27 38.63
CA THR A 18 7.62 21.95 37.96
C THR A 18 7.96 23.19 37.14
N GLU A 19 9.11 23.84 37.37
CA GLU A 19 9.54 25.01 36.55
C GLU A 19 10.62 24.67 35.51
N LYS A 20 11.30 23.52 35.63
CA LYS A 20 12.38 23.12 34.74
C LYS A 20 11.90 22.32 33.49
N GLY A 21 10.76 21.65 33.55
CA GLY A 21 10.26 20.78 32.47
C GLY A 21 9.96 21.53 31.16
N LEU A 22 9.25 22.63 31.24
CA LEU A 22 8.91 23.48 30.08
C LEU A 22 10.12 24.15 29.42
N THR A 23 11.16 24.44 30.20
CA THR A 23 12.40 25.06 29.69
C THR A 23 13.34 24.03 29.06
N MET A 24 13.21 22.75 29.42
CA MET A 24 14.12 21.68 29.00
C MET A 24 13.94 21.34 27.54
N PHE A 25 12.70 21.22 27.03
CA PHE A 25 12.43 20.92 25.62
C PHE A 25 12.73 22.08 24.66
N LYS A 26 12.63 23.34 25.14
CA LYS A 26 12.98 24.52 24.36
C LYS A 26 14.46 24.52 23.93
N ASN A 27 15.34 23.92 24.74
CA ASN A 27 16.77 23.85 24.52
C ASN A 27 17.28 22.43 24.22
N ALA A 28 16.39 21.48 23.90
CA ALA A 28 16.78 20.09 23.64
C ALA A 28 17.79 20.01 22.50
N LEU A 29 18.85 19.23 22.71
CA LEU A 29 19.95 19.12 21.75
C LEU A 29 19.52 18.56 20.39
N TYR A 30 18.44 17.79 20.34
CA TYR A 30 17.93 17.24 19.07
C TYR A 30 17.33 18.31 18.13
N TYR A 31 17.08 19.54 18.59
CA TYR A 31 16.71 20.68 17.74
C TYR A 31 17.91 21.55 17.33
N GLN A 32 19.07 21.32 17.95
CA GLN A 32 20.28 22.10 17.69
C GLN A 32 21.04 21.55 16.47
N GLU A 33 22.22 22.13 16.21
CA GLU A 33 23.11 21.69 15.15
C GLU A 33 23.62 20.26 15.37
N GLU A 34 23.83 19.56 14.27
CA GLU A 34 24.41 18.23 14.25
C GLU A 34 25.84 18.23 14.79
N LYS A 35 26.15 17.30 15.69
CA LYS A 35 27.49 17.05 16.21
C LYS A 35 27.80 15.56 16.07
N GLU A 36 29.06 15.22 15.85
CA GLU A 36 29.51 13.82 15.74
C GLU A 36 29.07 13.00 16.99
N SER A 37 29.09 13.63 18.18
CA SER A 37 28.66 13.02 19.42
C SER A 37 28.31 14.03 20.46
N TYR A 38 27.55 13.63 21.48
CA TYR A 38 27.21 14.42 22.68
C TYR A 38 27.69 13.72 23.92
N LYS A 39 28.19 14.47 24.87
CA LYS A 39 28.49 13.98 26.23
C LYS A 39 27.25 14.18 27.10
N ALA A 40 26.88 13.16 27.85
CA ALA A 40 25.81 13.22 28.82
C ALA A 40 26.20 12.41 30.06
N LYS A 41 25.53 12.66 31.21
CA LYS A 41 25.67 11.86 32.42
C LYS A 41 24.40 11.04 32.63
N VAL A 42 24.54 9.77 33.01
CA VAL A 42 23.40 8.94 33.39
C VAL A 42 22.86 9.41 34.73
N LEU A 43 21.63 9.91 34.73
CA LEU A 43 20.92 10.38 35.93
C LEU A 43 20.21 9.22 36.65
N SER A 44 19.74 8.24 35.93
CA SER A 44 19.16 6.99 36.46
C SER A 44 19.21 5.85 35.44
N CYS A 45 19.28 4.63 35.92
CA CYS A 45 19.20 3.42 35.11
C CYS A 45 18.34 2.38 35.84
N LEU A 46 17.16 2.10 35.33
CA LEU A 46 16.18 1.21 35.96
C LEU A 46 16.00 -0.08 35.14
N PRO A 47 16.21 -1.26 35.74
CA PRO A 47 15.92 -2.52 35.05
C PRO A 47 14.42 -2.72 34.89
N LEU A 48 13.99 -3.17 33.69
CA LEU A 48 12.62 -3.55 33.41
C LEU A 48 12.38 -5.04 33.68
N CYS A 49 11.28 -5.33 34.38
CA CYS A 49 10.90 -6.69 34.77
C CYS A 49 9.44 -7.01 34.45
N GLY A 50 9.11 -8.29 34.31
CA GLY A 50 7.74 -8.79 34.16
C GLY A 50 6.96 -8.12 33.03
N LYS A 51 5.74 -7.70 33.32
CA LYS A 51 4.82 -7.11 32.32
C LYS A 51 5.34 -5.82 31.67
N GLU A 52 6.18 -5.06 32.35
CA GLU A 52 6.75 -3.83 31.77
C GLU A 52 7.77 -4.18 30.69
N LYS A 53 8.66 -5.14 30.96
CA LYS A 53 9.60 -5.65 29.97
C LYS A 53 8.88 -6.22 28.76
N GLU A 54 7.86 -7.06 28.97
CA GLU A 54 7.04 -7.64 27.89
C GLU A 54 6.37 -6.57 27.03
N ALA A 55 5.86 -5.50 27.65
CA ALA A 55 5.23 -4.40 26.92
C ALA A 55 6.22 -3.66 26.02
N TRP A 56 7.45 -3.42 26.49
CA TRP A 56 8.51 -2.80 25.69
C TRP A 56 9.00 -3.74 24.58
N GLU A 57 9.20 -5.01 24.86
CA GLU A 57 9.55 -6.01 23.84
C GLU A 57 8.52 -6.07 22.70
N LYS A 58 7.25 -6.03 23.06
CA LYS A 58 6.16 -5.96 22.06
C LYS A 58 6.22 -4.68 21.23
N ARG A 59 6.58 -3.54 21.83
CA ARG A 59 6.67 -2.25 21.13
C ARG A 59 7.86 -2.19 20.19
N VAL A 60 9.00 -2.73 20.61
CA VAL A 60 10.23 -2.83 19.80
C VAL A 60 10.16 -3.96 18.78
N GLY A 61 9.26 -4.95 18.98
CA GLY A 61 9.08 -6.10 18.09
C GLY A 61 10.14 -7.18 18.25
N LYS A 62 10.91 -7.17 19.36
CA LYS A 62 12.01 -8.10 19.61
C LYS A 62 12.16 -8.36 21.12
N SER A 63 12.51 -9.61 21.49
CA SER A 63 12.81 -9.98 22.86
C SER A 63 14.29 -9.82 23.21
N PHE A 64 14.55 -9.45 24.46
CA PHE A 64 15.89 -9.19 24.98
C PHE A 64 16.12 -9.93 26.30
N PRO A 65 17.36 -10.35 26.61
CA PRO A 65 17.70 -10.93 27.92
C PRO A 65 17.39 -9.97 29.08
N ALA A 66 17.75 -8.70 28.94
CA ALA A 66 17.47 -7.62 29.88
C ALA A 66 17.14 -6.33 29.12
N LEU A 67 16.35 -5.45 29.73
CA LEU A 67 16.05 -4.11 29.25
C LEU A 67 16.17 -3.13 30.41
N PHE A 68 16.65 -1.92 30.10
CA PHE A 68 16.88 -0.85 31.04
C PHE A 68 16.32 0.45 30.50
N LEU A 69 15.71 1.27 31.37
CA LEU A 69 15.32 2.64 31.07
C LEU A 69 16.34 3.61 31.71
N LEU A 70 16.96 4.42 30.87
CA LEU A 70 17.92 5.40 31.25
C LEU A 70 17.34 6.83 31.16
N ARG A 71 17.71 7.69 32.11
CA ARG A 71 17.60 9.15 31.99
C ARG A 71 18.99 9.77 31.86
N LEU A 72 19.10 10.75 30.99
CA LEU A 72 20.35 11.46 30.73
C LEU A 72 20.26 12.91 31.24
N SER A 73 21.42 13.54 31.47
CA SER A 73 21.51 14.95 31.81
C SER A 73 21.28 15.89 30.63
N GLU A 74 21.41 15.35 29.41
CA GLU A 74 21.24 16.04 28.13
C GLU A 74 20.36 15.21 27.24
N GLU A 75 19.59 15.84 26.36
CA GLU A 75 18.62 15.17 25.47
C GLU A 75 19.05 15.27 24.00
N PRO A 76 20.01 14.44 23.55
CA PRO A 76 20.47 14.45 22.16
C PRO A 76 19.58 13.68 21.19
N PHE A 77 18.69 12.79 21.70
CA PHE A 77 17.83 11.94 20.89
C PHE A 77 16.39 12.45 20.91
N TYR A 78 15.82 12.60 19.71
CA TYR A 78 14.40 12.91 19.54
C TYR A 78 13.55 11.72 20.04
N PRO A 79 12.60 11.95 20.97
CA PRO A 79 11.67 10.92 21.41
C PRO A 79 10.53 10.72 20.40
N GLU A 80 9.81 9.59 20.48
CA GLU A 80 8.60 9.41 19.68
C GLU A 80 7.58 10.52 19.95
N GLY A 81 7.08 11.15 18.90
CA GLY A 81 6.07 12.21 19.05
C GLY A 81 5.55 12.74 17.72
N GLY A 82 4.31 13.27 17.72
CA GLY A 82 3.73 13.95 16.56
C GLY A 82 3.62 13.12 15.27
N GLY A 83 3.63 11.78 15.36
CA GLY A 83 3.64 10.89 14.18
C GLY A 83 5.03 10.60 13.63
N GLN A 84 6.08 11.11 14.27
CA GLN A 84 7.49 10.84 13.97
C GLN A 84 8.03 9.78 14.94
N ALA A 85 8.75 8.79 14.40
CA ALA A 85 9.43 7.77 15.19
C ALA A 85 10.63 8.36 15.96
N PRO A 86 11.04 7.75 17.09
CA PRO A 86 12.19 8.20 17.85
C PRO A 86 13.49 8.02 17.07
N ASP A 87 14.50 8.80 17.42
CA ASP A 87 15.83 8.67 16.85
C ASP A 87 16.45 7.29 17.08
N LYS A 88 17.41 7.00 16.24
CA LYS A 88 18.34 5.87 16.38
C LYS A 88 19.73 6.37 16.72
N GLY A 89 20.52 5.47 17.30
CA GLY A 89 21.90 5.78 17.64
C GLY A 89 22.44 4.86 18.71
N THR A 90 23.48 5.32 19.43
CA THR A 90 24.11 4.55 20.51
C THR A 90 24.39 5.43 21.73
N ILE A 91 24.31 4.84 22.91
CA ILE A 91 24.72 5.42 24.18
C ILE A 91 25.85 4.53 24.73
N ASP A 92 27.06 5.07 24.81
CA ASP A 92 28.28 4.36 25.20
C ASP A 92 28.46 3.02 24.43
N GLY A 93 28.21 3.08 23.11
CA GLY A 93 28.29 1.92 22.19
C GLY A 93 27.11 0.95 22.29
N ALA A 94 26.19 1.09 23.24
CA ALA A 94 24.95 0.32 23.31
C ALA A 94 23.89 0.92 22.38
N GLU A 95 23.20 0.06 21.60
CA GLU A 95 22.13 0.48 20.70
C GLU A 95 20.96 1.13 21.46
N LEU A 96 20.53 2.31 21.02
CA LEU A 96 19.30 2.94 21.48
C LEU A 96 18.12 2.23 20.81
N LEU A 97 17.35 1.49 21.58
CA LEU A 97 16.19 0.74 21.09
C LEU A 97 14.96 1.62 20.94
N PHE A 98 14.78 2.58 21.84
CA PHE A 98 13.66 3.52 21.85
C PHE A 98 13.96 4.75 22.70
N ALA A 99 13.31 5.88 22.36
CA ALA A 99 13.28 7.07 23.21
C ALA A 99 11.83 7.56 23.33
N GLU A 100 11.38 7.82 24.56
CA GLU A 100 10.02 8.23 24.86
C GLU A 100 10.00 9.45 25.79
N ASN A 101 9.12 10.39 25.45
CA ASN A 101 8.82 11.53 26.33
C ASN A 101 7.80 11.10 27.38
N VAL A 102 8.13 11.30 28.64
CA VAL A 102 7.29 10.99 29.81
C VAL A 102 6.68 12.27 30.36
N GLU A 103 5.37 12.45 30.16
CA GLU A 103 4.54 13.52 30.71
C GLU A 103 5.08 14.95 30.44
N ASP A 104 5.85 15.15 29.38
CA ASP A 104 6.53 16.36 28.99
C ASP A 104 7.54 16.88 30.07
N GLU A 105 7.98 15.99 30.96
CA GLU A 105 8.94 16.33 32.03
C GLU A 105 10.36 15.84 31.71
N TYR A 106 10.51 14.66 31.12
CA TYR A 106 11.81 14.07 30.79
C TYR A 106 11.70 13.01 29.68
N ILE A 107 12.84 12.66 29.10
CA ILE A 107 12.97 11.60 28.11
C ILE A 107 13.61 10.38 28.76
N VAL A 108 13.04 9.20 28.46
CA VAL A 108 13.63 7.90 28.80
C VAL A 108 14.19 7.22 27.57
N HIS A 109 15.34 6.57 27.74
CA HIS A 109 16.07 5.88 26.69
C HIS A 109 16.10 4.38 27.00
N LEU A 110 15.57 3.55 26.12
CA LEU A 110 15.53 2.09 26.27
C LEU A 110 16.78 1.45 25.69
N LEU A 111 17.48 0.66 26.50
CA LEU A 111 18.68 -0.08 26.14
C LEU A 111 18.59 -1.54 26.58
N ALA A 112 19.34 -2.43 25.91
CA ALA A 112 19.55 -3.81 26.35
C ALA A 112 20.80 -3.99 27.23
N LYS A 113 21.45 -2.89 27.61
CA LYS A 113 22.68 -2.85 28.44
C LYS A 113 22.48 -1.92 29.62
N GLU A 114 22.88 -2.39 30.80
CA GLU A 114 22.96 -1.54 32.00
C GLU A 114 24.12 -0.56 31.90
N ILE A 115 23.87 0.69 32.25
CA ILE A 115 24.90 1.71 32.39
C ILE A 115 24.68 2.39 33.78
N PRO A 116 25.65 2.23 34.71
CA PRO A 116 25.47 2.72 36.06
C PRO A 116 25.18 4.22 36.15
N GLU A 117 24.35 4.60 37.12
CA GLU A 117 24.08 5.99 37.45
C GLU A 117 25.39 6.75 37.78
N GLY A 118 25.45 8.00 37.34
CA GLY A 118 26.64 8.84 37.51
C GLY A 118 27.71 8.67 36.42
N THR A 119 27.58 7.67 35.52
CA THR A 119 28.54 7.43 34.43
C THR A 119 28.43 8.55 33.39
N GLU A 120 29.57 9.09 32.95
CA GLU A 120 29.64 9.93 31.75
C GLU A 120 29.60 9.02 30.50
N VAL A 121 28.68 9.30 29.59
CA VAL A 121 28.46 8.54 28.40
C VAL A 121 28.62 9.37 27.13
N LEU A 122 28.98 8.71 26.04
CA LEU A 122 29.03 9.30 24.73
C LEU A 122 27.80 8.85 23.90
N CYS A 123 26.94 9.82 23.57
CA CYS A 123 25.77 9.63 22.77
C CYS A 123 26.07 9.91 21.28
N LYS A 124 25.84 8.94 20.40
CA LYS A 124 26.00 9.11 18.95
C LYS A 124 24.65 8.92 18.28
N VAL A 125 24.18 9.96 17.62
CA VAL A 125 22.90 9.95 16.90
C VAL A 125 23.12 9.44 15.47
N ASP A 126 22.19 8.62 14.96
CA ASP A 126 22.14 8.28 13.54
C ASP A 126 21.53 9.46 12.76
N TYR A 127 22.38 10.37 12.33
CA TYR A 127 21.95 11.54 11.57
C TYR A 127 21.41 11.24 10.20
N ALA A 128 21.83 10.15 9.56
CA ALA A 128 21.24 9.74 8.29
C ALA A 128 19.75 9.37 8.49
N TYR A 129 19.45 8.67 9.57
CA TYR A 129 18.07 8.34 9.93
C TYR A 129 17.27 9.59 10.33
N ARG A 130 17.80 10.46 11.22
CA ARG A 130 17.16 11.73 11.62
C ARG A 130 16.88 12.62 10.42
N ARG A 131 17.84 12.74 9.50
CA ARG A 131 17.70 13.55 8.29
C ARG A 131 16.54 13.08 7.44
N ARG A 132 16.39 11.76 7.20
CA ARG A 132 15.25 11.19 6.48
C ARG A 132 13.93 11.54 7.15
N GLN A 133 13.86 11.51 8.50
CA GLN A 133 12.69 11.95 9.25
C GLN A 133 12.40 13.43 8.99
N SER A 134 13.40 14.29 9.15
CA SER A 134 13.27 15.76 8.97
C SER A 134 12.89 16.16 7.54
N GLU A 135 13.46 15.52 6.52
CA GLU A 135 13.15 15.73 5.09
C GLU A 135 11.67 15.38 4.82
N ASN A 136 11.20 14.23 5.30
CA ASN A 136 9.84 13.77 5.09
C ASN A 136 8.82 14.59 5.86
N HIS A 137 9.10 14.94 7.11
CA HIS A 137 8.24 15.77 7.92
C HIS A 137 8.11 17.20 7.35
N SER A 138 9.23 17.80 6.93
CA SER A 138 9.22 19.14 6.32
C SER A 138 8.52 19.15 4.95
N GLY A 139 8.64 18.09 4.16
CA GLY A 139 7.90 17.92 2.92
C GLY A 139 6.38 17.83 3.15
N GLU A 140 5.95 17.12 4.19
CA GLU A 140 4.54 17.08 4.60
C GLU A 140 4.02 18.46 5.01
N HIS A 141 4.79 19.24 5.79
CA HIS A 141 4.40 20.59 6.17
C HIS A 141 4.16 21.50 4.96
N ILE A 142 5.03 21.49 3.96
CA ILE A 142 4.83 22.25 2.72
C ILE A 142 3.55 21.78 2.01
N PHE A 143 3.37 20.48 1.85
CA PHE A 143 2.24 19.89 1.16
C PHE A 143 0.91 20.22 1.85
N ALA A 144 0.83 19.99 3.17
CA ALA A 144 -0.37 20.25 3.96
C ALA A 144 -0.66 21.77 4.05
N GLY A 145 0.37 22.60 4.14
CA GLY A 145 0.23 24.07 4.12
C GLY A 145 -0.36 24.58 2.83
N LEU A 146 0.11 24.11 1.67
CA LEU A 146 -0.43 24.47 0.37
C LEU A 146 -1.88 24.02 0.19
N ILE A 147 -2.23 22.80 0.64
CA ILE A 147 -3.60 22.27 0.60
C ILE A 147 -4.53 23.12 1.48
N ASN A 148 -4.10 23.40 2.72
CA ASN A 148 -4.91 24.19 3.64
C ASN A 148 -5.16 25.60 3.11
N ARG A 149 -4.15 26.27 2.58
CA ARG A 149 -4.27 27.62 2.02
C ARG A 149 -5.15 27.70 0.78
N ARG A 150 -5.09 26.67 -0.09
CA ARG A 150 -5.84 26.67 -1.36
C ARG A 150 -7.28 26.19 -1.20
N PHE A 151 -7.53 25.22 -0.31
CA PHE A 151 -8.82 24.54 -0.21
C PHE A 151 -9.46 24.60 1.18
N GLY A 152 -8.74 25.08 2.20
CA GLY A 152 -9.19 25.04 3.58
C GLY A 152 -9.18 23.62 4.19
N TYR A 153 -8.63 22.62 3.49
CA TYR A 153 -8.61 21.26 4.01
C TYR A 153 -7.56 21.11 5.11
N SER A 154 -7.96 20.39 6.16
CA SER A 154 -7.10 20.12 7.30
C SER A 154 -6.47 18.74 7.20
N ASN A 155 -5.20 18.62 7.61
CA ASN A 155 -4.56 17.35 7.89
C ASN A 155 -5.15 16.78 9.19
N VAL A 156 -5.90 15.67 9.09
CA VAL A 156 -6.59 15.01 10.22
C VAL A 156 -5.88 13.71 10.66
N GLY A 157 -4.87 13.27 9.94
CA GLY A 157 -4.04 12.10 10.26
C GLY A 157 -2.66 12.20 9.63
N PHE A 158 -1.62 11.84 10.40
CA PHE A 158 -0.24 11.85 9.93
C PHE A 158 0.53 10.70 10.57
N HIS A 159 1.27 9.96 9.76
CA HIS A 159 2.14 8.88 10.20
C HIS A 159 3.30 8.69 9.25
N MET A 160 4.50 8.47 9.79
CA MET A 160 5.71 8.18 9.01
C MET A 160 6.18 6.76 9.27
N GLU A 161 6.24 5.94 8.23
CA GLU A 161 6.83 4.61 8.22
C GLU A 161 8.01 4.61 7.23
N LEU A 162 9.19 5.04 7.70
CA LEU A 162 10.36 5.26 6.85
C LEU A 162 11.36 4.09 6.85
N LEU A 163 11.01 2.97 7.49
CA LEU A 163 11.82 1.77 7.58
C LEU A 163 11.17 0.61 6.82
N GLY A 164 11.96 -0.41 6.49
CA GLY A 164 11.48 -1.59 5.78
C GLY A 164 11.51 -1.45 4.27
N ASP A 165 10.81 -2.35 3.59
CA ASP A 165 10.89 -2.49 2.12
C ASP A 165 10.03 -1.47 1.37
N ASN A 166 9.04 -0.88 2.04
CA ASN A 166 8.08 0.06 1.44
C ASN A 166 7.90 1.32 2.29
N PRO A 167 8.96 2.15 2.42
CA PRO A 167 8.88 3.37 3.21
C PRO A 167 7.86 4.34 2.63
N HIS A 168 7.09 4.99 3.50
CA HIS A 168 6.12 6.01 3.10
C HIS A 168 5.71 6.90 4.27
N VAL A 169 5.16 8.07 3.93
CA VAL A 169 4.43 8.94 4.83
C VAL A 169 2.97 8.92 4.43
N THR A 170 2.09 8.75 5.41
CA THR A 170 0.64 8.80 5.22
C THR A 170 0.10 10.11 5.77
N VAL A 171 -0.69 10.81 4.97
CA VAL A 171 -1.38 12.05 5.37
C VAL A 171 -2.85 11.95 5.00
N ASP A 172 -3.74 12.15 5.98
CA ASP A 172 -5.18 12.12 5.79
C ASP A 172 -5.74 13.55 5.77
N PHE A 173 -6.46 13.89 4.70
CA PHE A 173 -7.15 15.17 4.56
C PHE A 173 -8.66 14.99 4.64
N ASN A 174 -9.36 15.98 5.22
CA ASN A 174 -10.82 16.00 5.32
C ASN A 174 -11.53 16.49 4.04
N GLY A 175 -10.82 16.55 2.91
CA GLY A 175 -11.35 16.96 1.60
C GLY A 175 -10.93 16.02 0.48
N GLU A 176 -11.66 16.04 -0.63
CA GLU A 176 -11.37 15.21 -1.81
C GLU A 176 -10.29 15.86 -2.68
N LEU A 177 -9.28 15.08 -3.05
CA LEU A 177 -8.17 15.47 -3.94
C LEU A 177 -8.16 14.51 -5.14
N SER A 178 -8.18 15.07 -6.36
CA SER A 178 -8.06 14.28 -7.59
C SER A 178 -6.59 14.03 -7.94
N GLU A 179 -6.34 13.12 -8.89
CA GLU A 179 -5.00 12.79 -9.38
C GLU A 179 -4.33 14.02 -10.02
N GLU A 180 -5.07 14.77 -10.83
CA GLU A 180 -4.57 15.98 -11.49
C GLU A 180 -4.15 17.03 -10.46
N LEU A 181 -5.00 17.22 -9.43
CA LEU A 181 -4.74 18.16 -8.36
C LEU A 181 -3.52 17.76 -7.53
N LEU A 182 -3.36 16.47 -7.24
CA LEU A 182 -2.18 15.95 -6.54
C LEU A 182 -0.89 16.14 -7.36
N SER A 183 -0.95 16.00 -8.68
CA SER A 183 0.18 16.29 -9.58
C SER A 183 0.55 17.77 -9.59
N GLU A 184 -0.44 18.69 -9.60
CA GLU A 184 -0.21 20.13 -9.49
C GLU A 184 0.43 20.47 -8.13
N LEU A 185 -0.10 19.92 -7.04
CA LEU A 185 0.40 20.13 -5.68
C LEU A 185 1.84 19.60 -5.52
N GLU A 186 2.15 18.43 -6.05
CA GLU A 186 3.51 17.89 -6.08
C GLU A 186 4.48 18.87 -6.76
N SER A 187 4.07 19.39 -7.91
CA SER A 187 4.85 20.39 -8.64
C SER A 187 5.05 21.69 -7.84
N ALA A 188 4.01 22.16 -7.14
CA ALA A 188 4.06 23.33 -6.28
C ALA A 188 4.97 23.11 -5.06
N VAL A 189 4.91 21.93 -4.39
CA VAL A 189 5.83 21.58 -3.29
C VAL A 189 7.27 21.63 -3.75
N ASN A 190 7.57 20.98 -4.89
CA ASN A 190 8.92 21.00 -5.46
C ASN A 190 9.39 22.42 -5.88
N ALA A 191 8.46 23.30 -6.27
CA ALA A 191 8.79 24.72 -6.53
C ALA A 191 9.19 25.45 -5.22
N VAL A 192 8.47 25.19 -4.10
CA VAL A 192 8.84 25.71 -2.77
C VAL A 192 10.20 25.19 -2.31
N ILE A 193 10.48 23.89 -2.51
CA ILE A 193 11.77 23.28 -2.21
C ILE A 193 12.90 24.02 -2.94
N ARG A 194 12.76 24.26 -4.24
CA ARG A 194 13.77 24.99 -5.05
C ARG A 194 13.99 26.43 -4.64
N ARG A 195 13.01 27.07 -3.99
CA ARG A 195 13.16 28.44 -3.46
C ARG A 195 14.09 28.51 -2.25
N ASN A 196 14.39 27.38 -1.62
CA ASN A 196 15.31 27.26 -0.48
C ASN A 196 14.96 28.24 0.66
N LEU A 197 13.69 28.29 1.05
CA LEU A 197 13.19 29.17 2.11
C LEU A 197 13.69 28.71 3.49
N PRO A 198 13.85 29.62 4.46
CA PRO A 198 14.15 29.23 5.84
C PRO A 198 12.96 28.50 6.46
N VAL A 199 13.27 27.52 7.33
CA VAL A 199 12.31 26.89 8.24
C VAL A 199 12.55 27.47 9.61
N GLU A 200 11.63 28.28 10.10
CA GLU A 200 11.75 29.04 11.34
C GLU A 200 11.03 28.35 12.47
N GLU A 201 11.59 28.39 13.67
CA GLU A 201 11.01 27.85 14.89
C GLU A 201 10.77 28.99 15.90
N LYS A 202 9.56 29.04 16.44
CA LYS A 202 9.17 30.01 17.46
C LYS A 202 8.40 29.31 18.56
N TYR A 203 8.52 29.85 19.79
CA TYR A 203 7.75 29.38 20.93
C TYR A 203 6.75 30.45 21.31
N VAL A 204 5.46 30.05 21.40
CA VAL A 204 4.33 30.93 21.73
C VAL A 204 3.75 30.47 23.07
N GLU A 205 3.50 31.43 23.99
CA GLU A 205 2.87 31.14 25.27
C GLU A 205 1.34 31.01 25.15
N GLU A 206 0.72 30.18 26.00
CA GLU A 206 -0.70 29.83 25.95
C GLU A 206 -1.67 31.03 25.97
N GLN A 207 -1.29 32.15 26.60
CA GLN A 207 -2.13 33.36 26.65
C GLN A 207 -2.31 34.05 25.30
N GLU A 208 -1.32 33.97 24.42
CA GLU A 208 -1.41 34.54 23.07
C GLU A 208 -2.28 33.66 22.12
N SER A 209 -2.38 32.36 22.41
CA SER A 209 -3.16 31.42 21.61
C SER A 209 -4.67 31.49 21.87
N LYS A 210 -5.10 31.75 23.11
CA LYS A 210 -6.53 31.85 23.47
C LYS A 210 -7.20 33.13 22.96
N GLU A 211 -6.48 34.22 22.85
CA GLU A 211 -7.00 35.46 22.26
C GLU A 211 -7.29 35.31 20.75
N GLN A 212 -6.63 34.36 20.09
CA GLN A 212 -6.82 34.07 18.67
C GLN A 212 -8.05 33.18 18.41
N GLU A 213 -8.32 32.16 19.25
CA GLU A 213 -9.54 31.37 19.15
C GLU A 213 -10.82 32.20 19.35
N PHE A 214 -10.78 33.16 20.26
CA PHE A 214 -11.91 34.08 20.50
C PHE A 214 -12.20 34.98 19.29
N LYS A 215 -11.16 35.50 18.65
CA LYS A 215 -11.30 36.33 17.44
C LYS A 215 -11.77 35.57 16.22
N GLU A 216 -11.38 34.29 16.05
CA GLU A 216 -11.87 33.43 14.96
C GLU A 216 -13.36 33.05 15.15
N GLN A 217 -13.85 32.88 16.39
CA GLN A 217 -15.27 32.63 16.65
C GLN A 217 -16.12 33.87 16.38
N GLU A 218 -15.71 35.04 16.77
CA GLU A 218 -16.41 36.29 16.45
C GLU A 218 -16.47 36.58 14.94
N PHE A 219 -15.40 36.24 14.18
CA PHE A 219 -15.38 36.42 12.72
C PHE A 219 -16.31 35.45 12.00
N LYS A 220 -16.38 34.17 12.43
CA LYS A 220 -17.28 33.15 11.88
C LYS A 220 -18.75 33.42 12.15
N GLU A 221 -19.08 34.04 13.28
CA GLU A 221 -20.45 34.45 13.61
C GLU A 221 -20.94 35.67 12.76
N GLN A 222 -20.01 36.52 12.30
CA GLN A 222 -20.36 37.67 11.42
C GLN A 222 -20.52 37.27 9.94
N GLU A 223 -19.86 36.22 9.45
CA GLU A 223 -19.99 35.74 8.09
C GLU A 223 -21.20 34.82 7.82
N SER A 224 -21.81 34.23 8.87
CA SER A 224 -22.98 33.34 8.73
C SER A 224 -24.31 34.06 8.36
N GLY A 225 -24.30 35.39 8.18
CA GLY A 225 -25.46 36.21 7.90
C GLY A 225 -25.67 36.67 6.46
N GLY A 226 -24.97 36.19 5.44
CA GLY A 226 -25.05 36.73 4.10
C GLY A 226 -24.97 35.70 2.96
N SER A 227 -26.14 35.40 2.40
CA SER A 227 -26.51 35.01 1.02
C SER A 227 -25.56 34.18 0.14
N ASN A 228 -26.13 33.08 -0.39
CA ASN A 228 -25.72 32.30 -1.57
C ASN A 228 -25.16 33.16 -2.73
N SER A 229 -23.95 32.85 -3.18
CA SER A 229 -23.50 33.12 -4.53
C SER A 229 -22.71 31.95 -5.10
N GLU A 230 -23.18 31.48 -6.25
CA GLU A 230 -22.59 30.43 -7.08
C GLU A 230 -21.10 30.71 -7.37
N LYS A 231 -20.22 29.75 -7.06
CA LYS A 231 -18.81 29.79 -7.50
C LYS A 231 -18.67 29.10 -8.85
N SER A 232 -18.52 29.91 -9.88
CA SER A 232 -18.10 29.51 -11.21
C SER A 232 -16.67 28.94 -11.18
N SER A 233 -16.48 27.84 -11.90
CA SER A 233 -15.19 27.21 -12.15
C SER A 233 -14.37 28.01 -13.15
N GLU A 234 -13.44 28.82 -12.70
CA GLU A 234 -12.44 29.44 -13.58
C GLU A 234 -11.22 28.52 -13.72
N LYS A 235 -10.90 28.18 -14.98
CA LYS A 235 -9.66 27.54 -15.39
C LYS A 235 -8.51 28.53 -15.21
N LEU A 236 -7.58 28.23 -14.31
CA LEU A 236 -6.33 28.97 -14.16
C LEU A 236 -5.33 28.51 -15.23
N THR A 237 -5.13 29.32 -16.24
CA THR A 237 -3.94 29.34 -17.11
C THR A 237 -2.75 29.88 -16.32
N GLY A 238 -1.57 29.30 -16.55
CA GLY A 238 -0.31 29.45 -15.80
C GLY A 238 0.18 30.89 -15.58
N GLU A 239 -0.40 31.56 -14.61
CA GLU A 239 0.11 32.81 -14.07
C GLU A 239 0.72 32.57 -12.67
N GLU A 240 1.89 33.17 -12.45
CA GLU A 240 2.60 33.14 -11.18
C GLU A 240 1.70 33.57 -10.03
N LEU A 241 1.71 32.79 -8.94
CA LEU A 241 0.99 33.13 -7.71
C LEU A 241 1.36 34.55 -7.26
N PRO A 242 0.42 35.47 -7.05
CA PRO A 242 0.74 36.83 -6.60
C PRO A 242 1.32 36.79 -5.18
N ILE A 243 2.61 37.08 -5.09
CA ILE A 243 3.31 37.28 -3.83
C ILE A 243 3.06 38.74 -3.44
N GLY A 244 2.13 38.93 -2.51
CA GLY A 244 1.91 40.24 -1.90
C GLY A 244 3.20 40.79 -1.27
N SER A 245 3.49 42.03 -1.53
CA SER A 245 4.56 42.81 -0.95
C SER A 245 4.53 42.70 0.58
N ILE A 246 5.69 42.34 1.15
CA ILE A 246 5.90 42.20 2.60
C ILE A 246 6.00 43.62 3.18
N GLU A 247 4.91 44.19 3.64
CA GLU A 247 4.95 45.29 4.61
C GLU A 247 5.02 44.69 6.02
N GLN A 248 6.01 45.16 6.80
CA GLN A 248 6.22 44.76 8.18
C GLN A 248 5.14 45.36 9.10
N GLU A 249 4.00 44.70 9.19
CA GLU A 249 3.09 44.89 10.32
C GLU A 249 3.28 43.77 11.34
N LYS A 250 3.27 44.12 12.63
CA LYS A 250 3.22 43.19 13.76
C LYS A 250 1.92 42.37 13.67
N LYS A 251 1.89 41.31 12.86
CA LYS A 251 0.76 40.38 12.79
C LYS A 251 0.93 39.27 13.79
N THR A 252 -0.07 39.06 14.60
CA THR A 252 -0.33 37.82 15.35
C THR A 252 -0.04 36.61 14.49
N ILE A 253 0.70 35.66 15.02
CA ILE A 253 1.13 34.47 14.24
C ILE A 253 -0.06 33.50 14.18
N GLU A 254 -0.81 33.50 13.09
CA GLU A 254 -1.80 32.46 12.80
C GLU A 254 -1.08 31.16 12.46
N PHE A 255 -1.35 30.08 13.19
CA PHE A 255 -0.76 28.75 12.93
C PHE A 255 -1.80 27.64 13.01
N ARG A 256 -1.61 26.60 12.20
CA ARG A 256 -2.45 25.41 12.23
C ARG A 256 -2.20 24.61 13.51
N GLN A 257 -3.28 24.16 14.14
CA GLN A 257 -3.23 23.38 15.37
C GLN A 257 -4.09 22.12 15.21
N LYS A 258 -3.52 20.95 15.52
CA LYS A 258 -4.24 19.65 15.38
C LYS A 258 -4.99 19.25 16.66
N LYS A 259 -4.62 19.79 17.83
CA LYS A 259 -5.23 19.50 19.15
C LYS A 259 -5.05 20.73 20.06
N ALA A 260 -5.94 20.89 21.04
CA ALA A 260 -5.72 21.84 22.12
C ALA A 260 -4.42 21.48 22.84
N LEU A 261 -3.47 22.41 22.86
CA LEU A 261 -2.16 22.27 23.51
C LEU A 261 -2.14 23.20 24.73
N SER A 262 -1.48 22.78 25.81
CA SER A 262 -1.26 23.59 27.01
C SER A 262 0.23 23.88 27.19
N GLY A 263 0.58 25.05 27.66
CA GLY A 263 1.96 25.47 27.89
C GLY A 263 2.63 26.17 26.71
N ALA A 264 3.96 26.15 26.65
CA ALA A 264 4.72 26.74 25.55
C ALA A 264 4.61 25.89 24.30
N ILE A 265 4.00 26.42 23.23
CA ILE A 265 3.77 25.76 21.98
C ILE A 265 4.91 26.08 21.00
N ARG A 266 5.63 25.04 20.51
CA ARG A 266 6.59 25.21 19.41
C ARG A 266 5.85 25.30 18.10
N VAL A 267 6.04 26.39 17.38
CA VAL A 267 5.49 26.65 16.03
C VAL A 267 6.62 26.60 15.01
N VAL A 268 6.45 25.77 13.99
CA VAL A 268 7.34 25.68 12.84
C VAL A 268 6.70 26.41 11.68
N SER A 269 7.43 27.36 11.09
CA SER A 269 6.93 28.24 10.03
C SER A 269 7.83 28.22 8.81
N ILE A 270 7.22 28.12 7.62
CA ILE A 270 7.85 28.29 6.32
C ILE A 270 7.22 29.54 5.69
N PRO A 271 7.95 30.65 5.57
CA PRO A 271 7.38 31.94 5.17
C PRO A 271 6.56 31.85 3.88
N GLY A 272 5.30 32.28 3.95
CA GLY A 272 4.38 32.28 2.82
C GLY A 272 3.85 30.91 2.39
N VAL A 273 4.15 29.83 3.15
CA VAL A 273 3.75 28.44 2.80
C VAL A 273 2.95 27.82 3.94
N ASP A 274 3.53 27.65 5.12
CA ASP A 274 2.89 26.99 6.26
C ASP A 274 3.34 27.61 7.60
N SER A 275 2.48 27.51 8.59
CA SER A 275 2.80 27.72 9.99
C SER A 275 1.98 26.74 10.82
N CYS A 276 2.64 25.90 11.62
CA CYS A 276 1.98 24.80 12.32
C CYS A 276 2.63 24.54 13.69
N ALA A 277 1.79 24.24 14.70
CA ALA A 277 2.25 23.71 15.95
C ALA A 277 2.83 22.30 15.74
N CYS A 278 4.12 22.13 15.97
CA CYS A 278 4.82 20.88 15.68
C CYS A 278 5.99 20.63 16.63
N CYS A 279 6.09 19.39 17.14
CA CYS A 279 7.21 18.93 17.97
C CYS A 279 8.25 18.11 17.21
N GLY A 280 8.03 17.79 15.92
CA GLY A 280 8.95 16.98 15.12
C GLY A 280 10.24 17.70 14.74
N THR A 281 11.19 16.95 14.19
CA THR A 281 12.42 17.52 13.63
C THR A 281 12.21 17.96 12.18
N HIS A 282 12.85 19.07 11.82
CA HIS A 282 12.73 19.67 10.48
C HIS A 282 14.10 20.01 9.91
N VAL A 283 14.16 20.15 8.60
CA VAL A 283 15.30 20.74 7.91
C VAL A 283 15.39 22.23 8.22
N LYS A 284 16.56 22.83 8.10
CA LYS A 284 16.76 24.28 8.34
C LYS A 284 16.28 25.13 7.15
N ARG A 285 16.32 24.58 5.97
CA ARG A 285 15.90 25.24 4.72
C ARG A 285 15.15 24.26 3.83
N THR A 286 14.12 24.71 3.11
CA THR A 286 13.32 23.86 2.24
C THR A 286 14.13 23.15 1.15
N GLY A 287 15.24 23.77 0.69
CA GLY A 287 16.13 23.16 -0.30
C GLY A 287 16.82 21.87 0.17
N GLU A 288 16.99 21.68 1.48
CA GLU A 288 17.59 20.47 2.06
C GLU A 288 16.69 19.23 1.90
N ILE A 289 15.39 19.42 1.64
CA ILE A 289 14.46 18.34 1.32
C ILE A 289 14.84 17.65 -0.01
N GLY A 290 15.31 18.42 -0.98
CA GLY A 290 15.73 17.94 -2.30
C GLY A 290 14.58 17.62 -3.22
N LEU A 291 13.79 16.57 -2.94
CA LEU A 291 12.69 16.07 -3.78
C LEU A 291 11.47 15.72 -2.94
N PHE A 292 10.28 15.97 -3.49
CA PHE A 292 8.99 15.51 -2.95
C PHE A 292 8.23 14.72 -4.01
N LYS A 293 7.64 13.59 -3.62
CA LYS A 293 6.82 12.72 -4.49
C LYS A 293 5.56 12.26 -3.80
N VAL A 294 4.43 12.38 -4.50
CA VAL A 294 3.21 11.63 -4.19
C VAL A 294 3.36 10.23 -4.78
N LEU A 295 3.22 9.20 -3.95
CA LEU A 295 3.34 7.80 -4.36
C LEU A 295 2.02 7.25 -4.86
N SER A 296 0.95 7.48 -4.09
CA SER A 296 -0.42 7.05 -4.38
C SER A 296 -1.40 7.80 -3.49
N PHE A 297 -2.68 7.60 -3.73
CA PHE A 297 -3.75 8.13 -2.90
C PHE A 297 -4.96 7.20 -2.92
N GLU A 298 -5.81 7.32 -1.90
CA GLU A 298 -7.06 6.57 -1.79
C GLU A 298 -8.14 7.40 -1.08
N LYS A 299 -9.41 7.07 -1.31
CA LYS A 299 -10.52 7.66 -0.53
C LYS A 299 -10.48 7.13 0.90
N HIS A 300 -10.55 8.03 1.88
CA HIS A 300 -10.49 7.67 3.28
C HIS A 300 -11.42 8.55 4.13
N ARG A 301 -12.39 7.94 4.84
CA ARG A 301 -13.29 8.61 5.81
C ARG A 301 -13.93 9.92 5.32
N GLY A 302 -14.37 9.95 4.07
CA GLY A 302 -14.99 11.14 3.47
C GLY A 302 -14.02 12.20 2.97
N GLY A 303 -12.72 11.88 2.94
CA GLY A 303 -11.66 12.70 2.39
C GLY A 303 -10.65 11.87 1.61
N THR A 304 -9.39 12.31 1.59
CA THR A 304 -8.31 11.67 0.82
C THR A 304 -7.14 11.31 1.73
N ARG A 305 -6.69 10.06 1.66
CA ARG A 305 -5.41 9.61 2.20
C ARG A 305 -4.37 9.67 1.09
N VAL A 306 -3.26 10.33 1.36
CA VAL A 306 -2.15 10.46 0.43
C VAL A 306 -0.92 9.77 0.99
N PHE A 307 -0.25 8.96 0.17
CA PHE A 307 1.04 8.36 0.45
C PHE A 307 2.11 9.16 -0.27
N LEU A 308 3.14 9.56 0.43
CA LEU A 308 4.19 10.42 -0.11
C LEU A 308 5.57 10.06 0.44
N LEU A 309 6.60 10.55 -0.21
CA LEU A 309 7.99 10.53 0.25
C LEU A 309 8.67 11.86 -0.08
N SER A 310 9.67 12.18 0.73
CA SER A 310 10.57 13.32 0.50
C SER A 310 12.01 12.90 0.62
N GLY A 311 12.90 13.73 0.08
CA GLY A 311 14.34 13.62 0.25
C GLY A 311 14.95 12.39 -0.41
N GLU A 312 15.94 11.84 0.27
CA GLU A 312 16.68 10.66 -0.19
C GLU A 312 15.74 9.48 -0.51
N LEU A 313 14.72 9.25 0.32
CA LEU A 313 13.80 8.13 0.12
C LEU A 313 12.96 8.29 -1.15
N ALA A 314 12.51 9.50 -1.47
CA ALA A 314 11.80 9.78 -2.72
C ALA A 314 12.70 9.53 -3.94
N PHE A 315 13.97 9.93 -3.86
CA PHE A 315 14.96 9.69 -4.92
C PHE A 315 15.23 8.19 -5.11
N LEU A 316 15.42 7.44 -4.03
CA LEU A 316 15.65 5.99 -4.09
C LEU A 316 14.43 5.23 -4.64
N ASP A 317 13.22 5.65 -4.31
CA ASP A 317 11.99 5.08 -4.89
C ASP A 317 11.91 5.33 -6.40
N MET A 318 12.22 6.55 -6.84
CA MET A 318 12.29 6.87 -8.27
C MET A 318 13.32 6.03 -9.00
N GLN A 319 14.54 5.85 -8.44
CA GLN A 319 15.57 5.00 -9.04
C GLN A 319 15.10 3.54 -9.18
N LYS A 320 14.40 3.00 -8.16
CA LYS A 320 13.83 1.65 -8.24
C LYS A 320 12.81 1.53 -9.38
N LYS A 321 11.91 2.51 -9.50
CA LYS A 321 10.89 2.57 -10.56
C LYS A 321 11.51 2.70 -11.94
N GLU A 322 12.53 3.57 -12.10
CA GLU A 322 13.27 3.73 -13.35
C GLU A 322 13.95 2.42 -13.79
N LYS A 323 14.57 1.70 -12.85
CA LYS A 323 15.19 0.40 -13.14
C LYS A 323 14.18 -0.59 -13.70
N VAL A 324 12.97 -0.66 -13.11
CA VAL A 324 11.88 -1.53 -13.59
C VAL A 324 11.41 -1.09 -14.99
N LEU A 325 11.24 0.20 -15.22
CA LEU A 325 10.86 0.75 -16.53
C LEU A 325 11.89 0.40 -17.60
N LEU A 326 13.18 0.55 -17.31
CA LEU A 326 14.27 0.19 -18.23
C LEU A 326 14.29 -1.32 -18.54
N GLU A 327 14.04 -2.16 -17.52
CA GLU A 327 13.95 -3.60 -17.70
C GLU A 327 12.77 -3.98 -18.61
N LEU A 328 11.59 -3.39 -18.38
CA LEU A 328 10.40 -3.60 -19.20
C LEU A 328 10.62 -3.12 -20.64
N SER A 329 11.24 -1.95 -20.82
CA SER A 329 11.59 -1.42 -22.15
C SER A 329 12.47 -2.38 -22.93
N ARG A 330 13.49 -2.98 -22.28
CA ARG A 330 14.36 -3.98 -22.91
C ARG A 330 13.61 -5.26 -23.26
N LYS A 331 12.78 -5.79 -22.35
CA LYS A 331 11.96 -7.00 -22.58
C LYS A 331 10.99 -6.82 -23.74
N LEU A 332 10.41 -5.64 -23.88
CA LEU A 332 9.41 -5.32 -24.89
C LEU A 332 10.01 -4.70 -26.16
N SER A 333 11.35 -4.51 -26.20
CA SER A 333 12.07 -3.89 -27.31
C SER A 333 11.46 -2.56 -27.76
N THR A 334 11.19 -1.68 -26.80
CA THR A 334 10.59 -0.36 -27.02
C THR A 334 11.19 0.67 -26.07
N ASP A 335 11.02 1.97 -26.33
CA ASP A 335 11.33 3.03 -25.39
C ASP A 335 10.27 3.13 -24.29
N TYR A 336 10.57 3.86 -23.21
CA TYR A 336 9.68 3.96 -22.05
C TYR A 336 8.38 4.73 -22.37
N GLN A 337 8.41 5.66 -23.33
CA GLN A 337 7.24 6.46 -23.72
C GLN A 337 6.20 5.59 -24.45
N SER A 338 6.67 4.64 -25.23
CA SER A 338 5.84 3.72 -26.02
C SER A 338 5.47 2.42 -25.30
N LEU A 339 5.83 2.27 -24.01
CA LEU A 339 5.57 1.04 -23.24
C LEU A 339 4.07 0.71 -23.15
N SER A 340 3.23 1.71 -22.88
CA SER A 340 1.78 1.51 -22.76
C SER A 340 1.19 1.01 -24.07
N GLU A 341 1.51 1.67 -25.17
CA GLU A 341 1.06 1.28 -26.51
C GLU A 341 1.54 -0.13 -26.89
N ARG A 342 2.79 -0.46 -26.51
CA ARG A 342 3.34 -1.80 -26.76
C ARG A 342 2.61 -2.88 -25.98
N VAL A 343 2.26 -2.63 -24.74
CA VAL A 343 1.45 -3.56 -23.91
C VAL A 343 0.06 -3.74 -24.48
N ASP A 344 -0.59 -2.66 -24.91
CA ASP A 344 -1.94 -2.74 -25.51
C ASP A 344 -1.91 -3.52 -26.83
N LYS A 345 -0.91 -3.29 -27.68
CA LYS A 345 -0.69 -4.06 -28.91
C LYS A 345 -0.45 -5.55 -28.64
N LEU A 346 0.29 -5.90 -27.57
CA LEU A 346 0.48 -7.30 -27.19
C LEU A 346 -0.82 -7.95 -26.71
N LYS A 347 -1.65 -7.23 -25.96
CA LYS A 347 -2.97 -7.72 -25.58
C LYS A 347 -3.85 -7.98 -26.81
N GLU A 348 -3.90 -7.03 -27.72
CA GLU A 348 -4.66 -7.17 -28.98
C GLU A 348 -4.18 -8.37 -29.81
N GLN A 349 -2.87 -8.50 -30.02
CA GLN A 349 -2.30 -9.66 -30.71
C GLN A 349 -2.65 -10.98 -30.03
N THR A 350 -2.62 -11.02 -28.69
CA THR A 350 -2.97 -12.21 -27.92
C THR A 350 -4.43 -12.59 -28.10
N GLU A 351 -5.35 -11.62 -28.12
CA GLU A 351 -6.78 -11.87 -28.36
C GLU A 351 -7.05 -12.29 -29.81
N GLU A 352 -6.37 -11.69 -30.79
CA GLU A 352 -6.47 -12.14 -32.19
C GLU A 352 -5.98 -13.58 -32.38
N GLU A 353 -4.83 -13.93 -31.84
CA GLU A 353 -4.28 -15.28 -31.87
C GLU A 353 -5.20 -16.27 -31.17
N ARG A 354 -5.79 -15.89 -30.07
CA ARG A 354 -6.80 -16.68 -29.37
C ARG A 354 -8.04 -16.91 -30.27
N GLY A 355 -8.51 -15.87 -30.94
CA GLY A 355 -9.62 -15.95 -31.89
C GLY A 355 -9.31 -16.89 -33.05
N ARG A 356 -8.13 -16.78 -33.66
CA ARG A 356 -7.65 -17.65 -34.74
C ARG A 356 -7.55 -19.10 -34.26
N ARG A 357 -7.01 -19.36 -33.09
CA ARG A 357 -6.91 -20.69 -32.49
C ARG A 357 -8.29 -21.33 -32.32
N ILE A 358 -9.27 -20.56 -31.81
CA ILE A 358 -10.64 -21.01 -31.64
C ILE A 358 -11.26 -21.36 -33.01
N ALA A 359 -11.10 -20.50 -34.01
CA ALA A 359 -11.64 -20.74 -35.36
C ALA A 359 -11.05 -22.01 -36.00
N LEU A 360 -9.73 -22.16 -35.95
CA LEU A 360 -9.06 -23.37 -36.46
C LEU A 360 -9.48 -24.63 -35.70
N SER A 361 -9.65 -24.54 -34.39
CA SER A 361 -10.13 -25.67 -33.60
C SER A 361 -11.55 -26.10 -33.99
N LEU A 362 -12.44 -25.15 -34.27
CA LEU A 362 -13.81 -25.47 -34.73
C LEU A 362 -13.83 -26.05 -36.12
N GLN A 363 -12.99 -25.59 -37.04
CA GLN A 363 -12.83 -26.23 -38.35
C GLN A 363 -12.35 -27.68 -38.20
N ALA A 364 -11.40 -27.95 -37.31
CA ALA A 364 -10.96 -29.31 -37.02
C ALA A 364 -12.09 -30.18 -36.44
N VAL A 365 -12.96 -29.62 -35.59
CA VAL A 365 -14.15 -30.30 -35.06
C VAL A 365 -15.12 -30.68 -36.19
N GLU A 366 -15.38 -29.77 -37.12
CA GLU A 366 -16.26 -30.03 -38.27
C GLU A 366 -15.70 -31.13 -39.17
N LEU A 367 -14.40 -31.09 -39.45
CA LEU A 367 -13.74 -32.15 -40.23
C LEU A 367 -13.83 -33.52 -39.53
N LEU A 368 -13.69 -33.55 -38.23
CA LEU A 368 -13.83 -34.75 -37.41
C LEU A 368 -15.27 -35.28 -37.44
N GLY A 369 -16.27 -34.39 -37.33
CA GLY A 369 -17.69 -34.74 -37.46
C GLY A 369 -18.03 -35.30 -38.81
N ASN A 370 -17.55 -34.70 -39.90
CA ASN A 370 -17.72 -35.19 -41.26
C ASN A 370 -17.08 -36.57 -41.43
N ARG A 371 -15.88 -36.79 -40.93
CA ARG A 371 -15.19 -38.07 -40.95
C ARG A 371 -15.98 -39.13 -40.17
N TYR A 372 -16.45 -38.82 -38.99
CA TYR A 372 -17.27 -39.68 -38.15
C TYR A 372 -18.52 -40.13 -38.89
N LYS A 373 -19.28 -39.21 -39.49
CA LYS A 373 -20.49 -39.48 -40.24
C LYS A 373 -20.22 -40.37 -41.47
N LYS A 374 -19.13 -40.14 -42.21
CA LYS A 374 -18.70 -40.95 -43.35
C LYS A 374 -18.32 -42.37 -42.93
N GLU A 375 -17.58 -42.54 -41.85
CA GLU A 375 -17.17 -43.86 -41.37
C GLU A 375 -18.38 -44.64 -40.83
N LEU A 376 -19.32 -43.97 -40.14
CA LEU A 376 -20.59 -44.57 -39.72
C LEU A 376 -21.43 -45.06 -40.89
N PHE A 377 -21.47 -44.30 -41.98
CA PHE A 377 -22.19 -44.68 -43.19
C PHE A 377 -21.55 -45.88 -43.90
N ILE A 378 -20.23 -45.95 -44.00
CA ILE A 378 -19.49 -47.03 -44.66
C ILE A 378 -19.58 -48.33 -43.86
N GLN A 379 -19.55 -48.25 -42.54
CA GLN A 379 -19.55 -49.41 -41.63
C GLN A 379 -20.97 -49.79 -41.18
N LYS A 380 -21.93 -49.99 -42.09
CA LYS A 380 -23.29 -50.45 -41.77
C LYS A 380 -23.40 -51.63 -40.80
N ARG A 381 -22.32 -52.17 -40.37
CA ARG A 381 -22.18 -53.22 -39.35
C ARG A 381 -20.93 -52.95 -38.51
N ALA A 382 -21.13 -52.92 -37.19
CA ALA A 382 -20.13 -53.19 -36.21
C ALA A 382 -19.57 -52.01 -35.46
N VAL A 383 -19.52 -52.23 -34.22
CA VAL A 383 -18.56 -51.81 -33.21
C VAL A 383 -17.36 -51.09 -33.83
N PHE A 384 -17.28 -49.81 -33.65
CA PHE A 384 -16.06 -49.07 -33.87
C PHE A 384 -14.99 -49.60 -32.92
N THR A 385 -14.14 -50.48 -33.41
CA THR A 385 -12.88 -50.77 -32.75
C THR A 385 -11.86 -49.72 -33.16
N GLY A 386 -12.10 -48.47 -32.77
CA GLY A 386 -11.09 -47.43 -32.85
C GLY A 386 -9.91 -47.81 -31.98
N LYS A 387 -8.70 -47.49 -32.43
CA LYS A 387 -7.50 -47.53 -31.60
C LYS A 387 -7.78 -46.82 -30.27
N PRO A 388 -7.21 -47.26 -29.18
CA PRO A 388 -7.48 -46.61 -27.88
C PRO A 388 -7.24 -45.12 -27.99
N PHE A 389 -8.32 -44.43 -27.96
CA PHE A 389 -8.53 -43.01 -27.70
C PHE A 389 -7.66 -42.58 -26.55
N LEU A 390 -7.11 -41.47 -26.52
CA LEU A 390 -6.31 -40.86 -25.47
C LEU A 390 -4.82 -40.67 -25.81
N GLY A 391 -4.55 -40.44 -27.10
CA GLY A 391 -3.29 -39.89 -27.58
C GLY A 391 -3.25 -38.35 -27.44
N GLU A 392 -2.23 -37.73 -28.02
CA GLU A 392 -2.07 -36.29 -28.15
C GLU A 392 -2.84 -35.70 -29.35
N ALA A 393 -3.59 -36.51 -30.09
CA ALA A 393 -4.31 -36.15 -31.31
C ALA A 393 -5.82 -36.01 -31.05
N LEU A 394 -6.50 -35.32 -32.00
CA LEU A 394 -7.95 -35.33 -32.12
C LEU A 394 -8.41 -36.72 -32.51
N GLU A 395 -9.17 -37.40 -31.68
CA GLU A 395 -9.62 -38.77 -31.84
C GLU A 395 -11.10 -38.87 -31.48
N TYR A 396 -11.78 -39.87 -32.02
CA TYR A 396 -13.11 -40.24 -31.61
C TYR A 396 -13.22 -41.76 -31.41
N TYR A 397 -14.14 -42.12 -30.55
CA TYR A 397 -14.50 -43.48 -30.25
C TYR A 397 -16.03 -43.60 -30.18
N GLY A 398 -16.62 -44.65 -30.60
CA GLY A 398 -18.06 -44.76 -30.53
C GLY A 398 -18.61 -46.16 -30.79
N ASN A 399 -19.83 -46.38 -30.34
CA ASN A 399 -20.66 -47.55 -30.66
C ASN A 399 -22.06 -47.05 -31.08
N LYS A 400 -23.05 -47.95 -31.15
CA LYS A 400 -24.43 -47.62 -31.55
C LYS A 400 -25.12 -46.64 -30.58
N ASN A 401 -24.68 -46.54 -29.34
CA ASN A 401 -25.36 -45.84 -28.30
C ASN A 401 -24.59 -44.61 -27.75
N LEU A 402 -23.25 -44.61 -27.87
CA LEU A 402 -22.39 -43.58 -27.34
C LEU A 402 -21.23 -43.27 -28.25
N ALA A 403 -20.98 -41.98 -28.50
CA ALA A 403 -19.77 -41.50 -29.16
C ALA A 403 -18.96 -40.63 -28.20
N VAL A 404 -17.66 -40.74 -28.26
CA VAL A 404 -16.73 -39.95 -27.42
C VAL A 404 -15.66 -39.31 -28.29
N PHE A 405 -15.49 -38.03 -28.17
CA PHE A 405 -14.52 -37.25 -28.91
C PHE A 405 -13.49 -36.69 -27.94
N HIS A 406 -12.23 -36.83 -28.25
CA HIS A 406 -11.13 -36.31 -27.50
C HIS A 406 -10.53 -35.10 -28.21
N PHE A 407 -10.44 -33.98 -27.46
CA PHE A 407 -9.85 -32.72 -27.89
C PHE A 407 -8.74 -32.35 -26.90
N PRO A 408 -7.46 -32.56 -27.24
CA PRO A 408 -6.37 -32.15 -26.41
C PRO A 408 -6.41 -30.63 -26.22
N ASP A 409 -6.17 -30.14 -25.01
CA ASP A 409 -6.02 -28.71 -24.64
C ASP A 409 -7.24 -27.80 -24.90
N PHE A 410 -8.45 -28.36 -25.14
CA PHE A 410 -9.65 -27.53 -25.24
C PHE A 410 -10.11 -27.05 -23.88
N GLU A 411 -10.25 -25.73 -23.72
CA GLU A 411 -10.92 -25.14 -22.57
C GLU A 411 -12.44 -25.44 -22.61
N MET A 412 -13.13 -25.33 -21.46
CA MET A 412 -14.57 -25.66 -21.36
C MET A 412 -15.43 -24.89 -22.38
N ILE A 413 -15.10 -23.60 -22.62
CA ILE A 413 -15.81 -22.77 -23.60
C ILE A 413 -15.70 -23.41 -25.03
N LEU A 414 -14.51 -23.87 -25.34
CA LEU A 414 -14.26 -24.50 -26.66
C LEU A 414 -14.86 -25.91 -26.74
N LEU A 415 -14.85 -26.69 -25.66
CA LEU A 415 -15.55 -27.97 -25.58
C LEU A 415 -17.05 -27.81 -25.76
N ASN A 416 -17.66 -26.78 -25.15
CA ASN A 416 -19.07 -26.50 -25.34
C ASN A 416 -19.39 -26.15 -26.79
N LYS A 417 -18.58 -25.32 -27.45
CA LYS A 417 -18.73 -25.02 -28.90
C LYS A 417 -18.51 -26.24 -29.78
N ALA A 418 -17.53 -27.09 -29.46
CA ALA A 418 -17.28 -28.33 -30.13
C ALA A 418 -18.47 -29.30 -30.00
N CYS A 419 -19.01 -29.42 -28.79
CA CYS A 419 -20.20 -30.24 -28.56
C CYS A 419 -21.41 -29.73 -29.35
N GLU A 420 -21.64 -28.42 -29.39
CA GLU A 420 -22.72 -27.80 -30.15
C GLU A 420 -22.56 -28.07 -31.69
N SER A 421 -21.35 -27.89 -32.21
CA SER A 421 -21.05 -28.18 -33.62
C SER A 421 -21.29 -29.65 -33.97
N LEU A 422 -20.90 -30.58 -33.09
CA LEU A 422 -21.03 -32.02 -33.35
C LEU A 422 -22.45 -32.54 -33.28
N LYS A 423 -23.41 -31.85 -32.69
CA LYS A 423 -24.84 -32.25 -32.67
C LYS A 423 -25.41 -32.53 -34.05
N SER A 424 -24.95 -31.82 -35.07
CA SER A 424 -25.39 -32.01 -36.46
C SER A 424 -24.80 -33.27 -37.15
N TYR A 425 -23.82 -33.90 -36.53
CA TYR A 425 -23.09 -35.05 -37.06
C TYR A 425 -23.33 -36.34 -36.29
N VAL A 426 -23.79 -36.23 -35.03
CA VAL A 426 -23.87 -37.36 -34.10
C VAL A 426 -25.33 -37.60 -33.69
N ASP A 427 -25.89 -38.76 -34.05
CA ASP A 427 -27.28 -39.14 -33.76
C ASP A 427 -27.43 -39.99 -32.48
N THR A 428 -26.41 -40.09 -31.66
CA THR A 428 -26.38 -40.86 -30.40
C THR A 428 -25.98 -39.95 -29.27
N ASP A 429 -25.98 -40.46 -28.04
CA ASP A 429 -25.33 -39.75 -26.91
C ASP A 429 -23.85 -39.57 -27.22
N PHE A 430 -23.31 -38.42 -26.88
CA PHE A 430 -21.88 -38.20 -27.08
C PHE A 430 -21.28 -37.25 -26.06
N PHE A 431 -19.96 -37.37 -25.87
CA PHE A 431 -19.15 -36.52 -25.02
C PHE A 431 -17.91 -36.01 -25.75
N CYS A 432 -17.57 -34.78 -25.47
CA CYS A 432 -16.32 -34.13 -25.85
C CYS A 432 -15.45 -34.01 -24.58
N PHE A 433 -14.32 -34.69 -24.53
CA PHE A 433 -13.39 -34.65 -23.41
C PHE A 433 -12.14 -33.86 -23.75
N SER A 434 -11.58 -33.16 -22.75
CA SER A 434 -10.24 -32.59 -22.78
C SER A 434 -9.55 -32.84 -21.47
N ARG A 435 -8.24 -33.15 -21.51
CA ARG A 435 -7.42 -33.42 -20.35
C ARG A 435 -6.97 -32.11 -19.69
N ARG A 436 -7.05 -32.03 -18.37
CA ARG A 436 -6.55 -30.90 -17.58
C ARG A 436 -5.35 -31.22 -16.70
N GLY A 437 -5.15 -32.47 -16.38
CA GLY A 437 -4.09 -32.95 -15.54
C GLY A 437 -3.94 -34.46 -15.68
N GLU A 438 -3.10 -35.10 -14.86
CA GLU A 438 -2.90 -36.55 -14.91
C GLU A 438 -4.17 -37.34 -14.55
N GLN A 439 -4.99 -36.79 -13.67
CA GLN A 439 -6.20 -37.43 -13.15
C GLN A 439 -7.44 -36.55 -13.27
N GLU A 440 -7.42 -35.52 -14.14
CA GLU A 440 -8.55 -34.60 -14.31
C GLU A 440 -8.87 -34.39 -15.77
N TRP A 441 -10.14 -34.62 -16.13
CA TRP A 441 -10.72 -34.39 -17.43
C TRP A 441 -11.91 -33.46 -17.32
N GLN A 442 -12.03 -32.53 -18.22
CA GLN A 442 -13.27 -31.78 -18.41
C GLN A 442 -14.04 -32.31 -19.61
N PHE A 443 -15.37 -32.18 -19.56
CA PHE A 443 -16.22 -32.66 -20.65
C PHE A 443 -17.37 -31.69 -20.90
N ALA A 444 -17.85 -31.76 -22.16
CA ALA A 444 -19.15 -31.33 -22.57
C ALA A 444 -19.84 -32.52 -23.27
N GLY A 445 -21.13 -32.70 -23.08
CA GLY A 445 -21.85 -33.80 -23.70
C GLY A 445 -23.26 -33.40 -24.13
N ALA A 446 -23.79 -34.06 -25.14
CA ALA A 446 -25.17 -33.94 -25.59
C ALA A 446 -25.68 -35.30 -26.02
N GLY A 447 -26.98 -35.47 -26.09
CA GLY A 447 -27.54 -36.76 -26.44
C GLY A 447 -29.02 -36.74 -26.77
N GLN A 448 -29.55 -37.93 -26.95
CA GLN A 448 -30.94 -38.19 -27.24
C GLN A 448 -31.82 -38.08 -25.99
N ALA A 449 -33.15 -38.12 -26.17
CA ALA A 449 -34.11 -38.09 -25.06
C ALA A 449 -33.72 -39.04 -23.93
N GLY A 450 -33.74 -38.54 -22.66
CA GLY A 450 -33.31 -39.27 -21.46
C GLY A 450 -31.80 -39.28 -21.24
N PHE A 451 -31.00 -38.46 -21.95
CA PHE A 451 -29.55 -38.35 -21.79
C PHE A 451 -29.17 -37.89 -20.36
N LEU A 452 -29.91 -36.93 -19.81
CA LEU A 452 -29.70 -36.46 -18.45
C LEU A 452 -29.86 -37.56 -17.39
N GLU A 453 -30.85 -38.43 -17.56
CA GLU A 453 -31.07 -39.55 -16.63
C GLU A 453 -29.97 -40.61 -16.74
N ARG A 454 -29.51 -40.91 -17.96
CA ARG A 454 -28.37 -41.82 -18.21
C ARG A 454 -27.11 -41.23 -17.57
N PHE A 455 -26.89 -39.92 -17.70
CA PHE A 455 -25.75 -39.24 -17.08
C PHE A 455 -25.81 -39.30 -15.56
N LYS A 456 -26.99 -39.15 -14.93
CA LYS A 456 -27.14 -39.28 -13.47
C LYS A 456 -26.72 -40.66 -12.98
N LYS A 457 -27.07 -41.75 -13.68
CA LYS A 457 -26.61 -43.10 -13.34
C LYS A 457 -25.09 -43.22 -13.45
N TRP A 458 -24.49 -42.73 -14.52
CA TRP A 458 -23.03 -42.76 -14.68
C TRP A 458 -22.34 -41.95 -13.59
N LYS A 459 -22.96 -40.86 -13.14
CA LYS A 459 -22.42 -40.04 -12.04
C LYS A 459 -22.44 -40.76 -10.67
N GLU A 460 -23.39 -41.67 -10.47
CA GLU A 460 -23.45 -42.49 -9.24
C GLU A 460 -22.38 -43.59 -9.23
N GLU A 461 -22.10 -44.16 -10.41
CA GLU A 461 -21.16 -45.27 -10.57
C GLU A 461 -19.70 -44.84 -10.78
N TRP A 462 -19.51 -43.67 -11.34
CA TRP A 462 -18.21 -43.15 -11.77
C TRP A 462 -17.97 -41.75 -11.21
N ARG A 463 -16.69 -41.30 -11.17
CA ARG A 463 -16.27 -40.04 -10.59
C ARG A 463 -16.56 -38.81 -11.47
N PHE A 464 -17.79 -38.71 -11.97
CA PHE A 464 -18.26 -37.54 -12.69
C PHE A 464 -18.79 -36.47 -11.73
N SER A 465 -18.49 -35.23 -12.01
CA SER A 465 -19.10 -34.05 -11.40
C SER A 465 -19.59 -33.10 -12.47
N GLY A 466 -20.67 -32.39 -12.22
CA GLY A 466 -21.24 -31.45 -13.17
C GLY A 466 -22.73 -31.71 -13.38
N GLY A 467 -23.28 -31.11 -14.44
CA GLY A 467 -24.70 -31.20 -14.80
C GLY A 467 -25.03 -30.25 -15.95
N GLY A 468 -26.32 -30.05 -16.21
CA GLY A 468 -26.80 -29.22 -17.29
C GLY A 468 -28.26 -29.56 -17.63
N LYS A 469 -28.64 -29.34 -18.88
CA LYS A 469 -29.95 -29.71 -19.45
C LYS A 469 -29.78 -30.88 -20.38
N GLU A 470 -30.90 -31.51 -20.80
CA GLU A 470 -30.86 -32.63 -21.76
C GLU A 470 -30.10 -32.29 -23.06
N GLU A 471 -30.19 -31.03 -23.47
CA GLU A 471 -29.55 -30.55 -24.69
C GLU A 471 -28.03 -30.43 -24.57
N MET A 472 -27.49 -30.22 -23.36
CA MET A 472 -26.07 -30.05 -23.10
C MET A 472 -25.70 -30.21 -21.63
N LEU A 473 -24.75 -31.08 -21.36
CA LEU A 473 -24.13 -31.30 -20.08
C LEU A 473 -22.68 -30.85 -20.11
N GLN A 474 -22.17 -30.38 -18.96
CA GLN A 474 -20.76 -30.08 -18.78
C GLN A 474 -20.30 -30.46 -17.41
N GLY A 475 -19.00 -30.74 -17.25
CA GLY A 475 -18.47 -31.10 -15.95
C GLY A 475 -17.02 -31.58 -16.02
N ARG A 476 -16.67 -32.36 -14.99
CA ARG A 476 -15.37 -32.97 -14.85
C ARG A 476 -15.49 -34.43 -14.52
N PHE A 477 -14.50 -35.17 -14.97
CA PHE A 477 -14.24 -36.55 -14.55
C PHE A 477 -12.92 -36.59 -13.80
N LEU A 478 -12.92 -37.11 -12.57
CA LEU A 478 -11.75 -37.27 -11.73
C LEU A 478 -11.29 -38.72 -11.77
N GLY A 479 -10.29 -39.00 -12.56
CA GLY A 479 -9.75 -40.34 -12.76
C GLY A 479 -8.62 -40.36 -13.74
N THR A 480 -7.92 -41.51 -13.78
CA THR A 480 -6.87 -41.75 -14.73
C THR A 480 -7.43 -41.93 -16.15
N LYS A 481 -6.54 -41.99 -17.13
CA LYS A 481 -6.83 -42.29 -18.50
C LYS A 481 -7.44 -43.70 -18.65
N GLU A 482 -6.97 -44.63 -17.86
CA GLU A 482 -7.40 -46.01 -17.83
C GLU A 482 -8.82 -46.12 -17.27
N GLU A 483 -9.13 -45.45 -16.17
CA GLU A 483 -10.48 -45.42 -15.59
C GLU A 483 -11.49 -44.76 -16.53
N LEU A 484 -11.12 -43.67 -17.23
CA LEU A 484 -11.98 -43.03 -18.22
C LEU A 484 -12.26 -44.02 -19.38
N LYS A 485 -11.27 -44.82 -19.79
CA LYS A 485 -11.43 -45.83 -20.83
C LYS A 485 -12.35 -46.96 -20.36
N GLU A 486 -12.20 -47.45 -19.14
CA GLU A 486 -13.08 -48.46 -18.54
C GLU A 486 -14.54 -47.98 -18.53
N TRP A 487 -14.77 -46.70 -18.16
CA TRP A 487 -16.10 -46.14 -18.26
C TRP A 487 -16.63 -46.15 -19.70
N ILE A 488 -15.84 -45.69 -20.68
CA ILE A 488 -16.24 -45.70 -22.09
C ILE A 488 -16.60 -47.12 -22.54
N ASP A 489 -15.86 -48.13 -22.13
CA ASP A 489 -16.08 -49.54 -22.44
C ASP A 489 -17.30 -50.10 -21.70
N SER A 490 -17.62 -49.67 -20.49
CA SER A 490 -18.80 -50.08 -19.71
C SER A 490 -20.09 -49.44 -20.20
N ALA A 491 -20.02 -48.22 -20.74
CA ALA A 491 -21.16 -47.44 -21.23
C ALA A 491 -21.69 -47.91 -22.62
N ARG A 492 -21.15 -49.03 -23.09
CA ARG A 492 -21.60 -49.69 -24.34
C ARG A 492 -22.97 -50.37 -24.14
#